data_1a8898d00f6af05848806bcbb8348b8d
#
_entry.id   1a8898d00f6af05848806bcbb8348b8d
#
_cell.length_a   1.000
_cell.length_b   1.000
_cell.length_c   1.000
_cell.angle_alpha   90.00
_cell.angle_beta   90.00
_cell.angle_gamma   90.00
#
_symmetry.space_group_name_H-M   'P 1'
#
loop_
_entity.id
_entity.type
_entity.pdbx_description
1 polymer ?
#
loop_
_entity_poly.entity_id
_entity_poly.type
_entity_poly.pdbx_seq_one_letter_code
_entity_poly.pdbx_strand_id
1 'polypeptide(L)'
;MLFFGLAATAIQAQTTSAQAATPDAPRPNTFLMASTSAVAGAEGQSTSTTTAQLPPITPEEVQALKDRIAKLEAAQKAADDATPKMRAEVTTKEAPFPGDWTWLNSNGRVVDTPLATKYFTPEFRADVNYIFDFNHPEDDTMGGSTESFRSQEFQLEQLSFGGDIRIDNVRGRFLTMFGEFATTTPRNDASYSRGQWDLSDAYKYVSEAWGGYHWDKMHGINLDAGIFVSYIGLFSYYNADNWTYQPSYVSSNTPWFFTGLRGQVFVTSKLKIEPWLINGWQTYGRYNGKPGLGGQILWRPNSRVDLVFNNYGMGEDALGVPYRHRFHTDDSIQVKYYDNKKHFIDKGAFTFTADAGCEVGVGTNPSDAGTNVSCHGDKPAPASAGGGTAYKQYFIGYMFYNRVWWDNDKYAFTLGGGQMSNPGRYLTPLPPINGATATSGSPYFTENPGDQYTAWDVTGTLDYMPSQYITFRTEMGYRHSSVPYWTGRRGITPPGGNNGSPSQYACSNGAASGYGYGNLSSAEAACGTPGSTSGVWFPDLRRGQAAITEAIMVRF
;
A
#
# COMPACT_ATOMS: atom_id res chain seq x y z
N MET A 1 12.62 5.86 -25.69
CA MET A 1 11.86 6.06 -26.95
C MET A 1 12.12 4.90 -27.89
N LEU A 2 11.64 3.71 -27.54
CA LEU A 2 11.68 2.49 -28.35
C LEU A 2 10.93 1.41 -27.54
N PHE A 3 9.62 1.31 -27.76
CA PHE A 3 8.76 0.14 -27.46
C PHE A 3 7.28 0.58 -27.53
N PHE A 4 6.89 1.06 -28.71
CA PHE A 4 5.49 1.06 -29.11
C PHE A 4 5.45 0.62 -30.57
N GLY A 5 5.30 -0.66 -30.75
CA GLY A 5 5.07 -1.23 -32.07
C GLY A 5 5.22 -2.72 -32.03
N LEU A 6 4.13 -3.40 -31.71
CA LEU A 6 3.81 -4.77 -32.14
C LEU A 6 2.80 -5.38 -31.15
N ALA A 7 1.54 -5.32 -31.50
CA ALA A 7 0.57 -6.38 -31.22
C ALA A 7 -0.82 -5.98 -31.76
N ALA A 8 -0.99 -6.12 -33.05
CA ALA A 8 -2.30 -6.23 -33.66
C ALA A 8 -2.27 -7.44 -34.58
N THR A 9 -2.62 -8.62 -34.06
CA THR A 9 -3.13 -9.74 -34.89
C THR A 9 -3.84 -10.77 -34.00
N ALA A 10 -5.13 -10.86 -34.25
CA ALA A 10 -5.99 -12.04 -34.28
C ALA A 10 -6.12 -12.92 -33.03
N ILE A 11 -7.26 -12.82 -32.38
CA ILE A 11 -7.88 -13.97 -31.70
C ILE A 11 -9.21 -14.27 -32.38
N GLN A 12 -9.26 -15.38 -33.09
CA GLN A 12 -10.49 -16.05 -33.52
C GLN A 12 -10.99 -16.94 -32.37
N ALA A 13 -12.20 -16.68 -31.91
CA ALA A 13 -12.87 -17.51 -30.92
C ALA A 13 -13.54 -18.71 -31.59
N GLN A 14 -13.32 -19.89 -31.05
CA GLN A 14 -14.17 -21.05 -31.29
C GLN A 14 -15.26 -21.15 -30.22
N THR A 15 -16.49 -21.13 -30.68
CA THR A 15 -17.69 -21.42 -29.90
C THR A 15 -17.97 -22.92 -29.84
N THR A 16 -18.21 -23.45 -28.67
CA THR A 16 -18.97 -24.70 -28.48
C THR A 16 -20.10 -24.49 -27.47
N SER A 17 -21.26 -24.87 -27.92
CA SER A 17 -22.56 -24.75 -27.25
C SER A 17 -22.77 -25.84 -26.20
N ALA A 18 -23.39 -25.49 -25.08
CA ALA A 18 -24.21 -26.41 -24.29
C ALA A 18 -25.43 -25.68 -23.74
N GLN A 19 -26.59 -26.22 -24.08
CA GLN A 19 -27.93 -25.82 -23.71
C GLN A 19 -28.27 -26.27 -22.28
N ALA A 20 -28.91 -25.43 -21.48
CA ALA A 20 -29.86 -25.86 -20.46
C ALA A 20 -30.80 -24.70 -20.04
N ALA A 21 -32.01 -25.07 -19.77
CA ALA A 21 -33.28 -24.40 -19.69
C ALA A 21 -33.47 -23.25 -18.69
N THR A 22 -34.40 -22.35 -19.08
CA THR A 22 -35.00 -21.25 -18.32
C THR A 22 -36.00 -21.70 -17.25
N PRO A 23 -36.30 -20.84 -16.25
CA PRO A 23 -37.56 -20.12 -16.37
C PRO A 23 -37.57 -18.64 -15.94
N ASP A 24 -38.45 -17.92 -16.57
CA ASP A 24 -39.07 -16.60 -16.38
C ASP A 24 -38.67 -15.66 -15.22
N ALA A 25 -38.37 -14.41 -15.60
CA ALA A 25 -38.58 -13.19 -14.82
C ALA A 25 -38.64 -11.94 -15.71
N PRO A 26 -39.29 -10.85 -15.30
CA PRO A 26 -39.89 -9.83 -16.15
C PRO A 26 -38.91 -8.77 -16.67
N ARG A 27 -39.25 -8.21 -17.83
CA ARG A 27 -38.47 -7.23 -18.58
C ARG A 27 -38.47 -5.84 -17.94
N PRO A 28 -37.35 -5.14 -17.90
CA PRO A 28 -37.35 -3.70 -17.73
C PRO A 28 -37.26 -2.94 -19.07
N ASN A 29 -37.84 -1.77 -19.06
CA ASN A 29 -38.03 -0.85 -20.17
C ASN A 29 -36.76 -0.42 -20.88
N THR A 30 -36.83 -0.44 -22.19
CA THR A 30 -35.81 0.00 -23.13
C THR A 30 -35.83 1.54 -23.25
N PHE A 31 -34.71 2.18 -22.91
CA PHE A 31 -34.43 3.56 -23.35
C PHE A 31 -33.77 3.53 -24.72
N LEU A 32 -34.43 4.17 -25.71
CA LEU A 32 -33.88 4.37 -27.04
C LEU A 32 -32.74 5.40 -27.01
N MET A 33 -31.56 4.96 -27.39
CA MET A 33 -30.48 5.84 -27.83
C MET A 33 -30.59 6.01 -29.35
N ALA A 34 -30.72 7.25 -29.81
CA ALA A 34 -30.68 7.58 -31.23
C ALA A 34 -29.23 7.58 -31.72
N SER A 35 -28.88 6.65 -32.59
CA SER A 35 -27.62 6.65 -33.32
C SER A 35 -27.74 7.47 -34.59
N THR A 36 -26.91 8.49 -34.77
CA THR A 36 -26.71 9.16 -36.05
C THR A 36 -25.71 8.37 -36.89
N SER A 37 -26.23 7.74 -37.94
CA SER A 37 -25.40 7.13 -38.99
C SER A 37 -25.18 8.13 -40.12
N ALA A 38 -23.92 8.38 -40.45
CA ALA A 38 -23.57 9.12 -41.66
C ALA A 38 -23.66 8.18 -42.88
N VAL A 39 -24.39 8.62 -43.89
CA VAL A 39 -24.40 7.98 -45.22
C VAL A 39 -23.68 8.90 -46.20
N ALA A 40 -22.71 8.34 -46.90
CA ALA A 40 -22.02 8.98 -48.01
C ALA A 40 -22.73 8.76 -49.35
N GLY A 41 -22.85 9.84 -50.11
CA GLY A 41 -22.72 9.92 -51.55
C GLY A 41 -23.77 9.33 -52.49
N ALA A 42 -24.53 10.19 -53.13
CA ALA A 42 -24.88 10.02 -54.56
C ALA A 42 -25.23 11.40 -55.15
N GLU A 43 -24.73 11.66 -56.33
CA GLU A 43 -24.82 12.90 -57.10
C GLU A 43 -26.21 13.15 -57.69
N GLY A 44 -26.59 14.45 -57.76
CA GLY A 44 -27.27 15.05 -58.88
C GLY A 44 -28.79 15.03 -58.89
N GLN A 45 -29.38 16.12 -58.42
CA GLN A 45 -30.40 16.88 -59.19
C GLN A 45 -30.72 18.20 -58.46
N SER A 46 -30.54 19.29 -59.20
CA SER A 46 -30.89 20.63 -58.80
C SER A 46 -32.43 20.76 -58.67
N THR A 47 -32.92 20.96 -57.47
CA THR A 47 -34.22 21.50 -57.20
C THR A 47 -34.09 22.72 -56.28
N SER A 48 -34.59 23.82 -56.74
CA SER A 48 -34.66 25.11 -56.08
C SER A 48 -35.23 24.99 -54.66
N THR A 49 -34.39 25.14 -53.65
CA THR A 49 -34.83 25.21 -52.26
C THR A 49 -35.39 26.60 -52.00
N THR A 50 -36.67 26.72 -51.93
CA THR A 50 -37.35 27.90 -51.36
C THR A 50 -36.92 27.95 -49.87
N THR A 51 -36.13 28.94 -49.54
CA THR A 51 -35.76 29.25 -48.13
C THR A 51 -37.02 29.67 -47.42
N ALA A 52 -37.65 28.80 -46.67
CA ALA A 52 -38.70 29.15 -45.74
C ALA A 52 -38.11 30.12 -44.71
N GLN A 53 -38.41 31.41 -44.87
CA GLN A 53 -38.15 32.41 -43.83
C GLN A 53 -38.98 32.02 -42.61
N LEU A 54 -38.26 31.65 -41.52
CA LEU A 54 -38.88 31.51 -40.20
C LEU A 54 -39.63 32.83 -39.88
N PRO A 55 -40.87 32.79 -39.41
CA PRO A 55 -41.57 33.99 -39.02
C PRO A 55 -40.75 34.81 -38.04
N PRO A 56 -40.73 36.13 -38.13
CA PRO A 56 -39.97 36.98 -37.21
C PRO A 56 -40.51 36.75 -35.79
N ILE A 57 -39.57 36.46 -34.86
CA ILE A 57 -39.88 36.27 -33.44
C ILE A 57 -40.57 37.53 -32.94
N THR A 58 -41.74 37.37 -32.37
CA THR A 58 -42.51 38.51 -31.86
C THR A 58 -41.90 39.04 -30.55
N PRO A 59 -42.05 40.32 -30.24
CA PRO A 59 -41.60 40.88 -28.95
C PRO A 59 -42.17 40.13 -27.74
N GLU A 60 -43.36 39.56 -27.87
CA GLU A 60 -44.04 38.76 -26.85
C GLU A 60 -43.35 37.42 -26.63
N GLU A 61 -42.92 36.75 -27.70
CA GLU A 61 -42.15 35.51 -27.62
C GLU A 61 -40.75 35.72 -27.00
N VAL A 62 -40.10 36.84 -27.32
CA VAL A 62 -38.83 37.23 -26.69
C VAL A 62 -39.02 37.47 -25.21
N GLN A 63 -40.11 38.13 -24.81
CA GLN A 63 -40.40 38.36 -23.39
C GLN A 63 -40.72 37.05 -22.67
N ALA A 64 -41.51 36.17 -23.26
CA ALA A 64 -41.81 34.85 -22.71
C ALA A 64 -40.56 33.98 -22.54
N LEU A 65 -39.58 34.04 -23.48
CA LEU A 65 -38.29 33.39 -23.38
C LEU A 65 -37.44 33.97 -22.24
N LYS A 66 -37.39 35.28 -22.09
CA LYS A 66 -36.69 35.96 -20.98
C LYS A 66 -37.26 35.56 -19.63
N ASP A 67 -38.59 35.53 -19.50
CA ASP A 67 -39.25 35.13 -18.27
C ASP A 67 -38.99 33.65 -17.93
N ARG A 68 -38.92 32.80 -18.95
CA ARG A 68 -38.58 31.38 -18.81
C ARG A 68 -37.12 31.18 -18.40
N ILE A 69 -36.20 31.95 -18.98
CA ILE A 69 -34.77 31.94 -18.60
C ILE A 69 -34.63 32.41 -17.15
N ALA A 70 -35.24 33.53 -16.77
CA ALA A 70 -35.19 34.03 -15.40
C ALA A 70 -35.75 33.02 -14.39
N LYS A 71 -36.81 32.30 -14.74
CA LYS A 71 -37.39 31.24 -13.91
C LYS A 71 -36.47 30.02 -13.79
N LEU A 72 -35.78 29.65 -14.86
CA LEU A 72 -34.81 28.55 -14.85
C LEU A 72 -33.56 28.94 -14.06
N GLU A 73 -33.05 30.16 -14.21
CA GLU A 73 -31.94 30.68 -13.45
C GLU A 73 -32.24 30.76 -11.94
N ALA A 74 -33.47 31.21 -11.60
CA ALA A 74 -33.94 31.21 -10.21
C ALA A 74 -34.09 29.79 -9.64
N ALA A 75 -34.58 28.84 -10.46
CA ALA A 75 -34.67 27.44 -10.05
C ALA A 75 -33.28 26.78 -9.90
N GLN A 76 -32.36 27.08 -10.82
CA GLN A 76 -30.96 26.65 -10.75
C GLN A 76 -30.28 27.19 -9.48
N LYS A 77 -30.44 28.50 -9.24
CA LYS A 77 -29.90 29.14 -8.05
C LYS A 77 -30.52 28.59 -6.76
N ALA A 78 -31.81 28.31 -6.74
CA ALA A 78 -32.48 27.66 -5.62
C ALA A 78 -32.00 26.22 -5.42
N ALA A 79 -31.72 25.49 -6.50
CA ALA A 79 -31.11 24.15 -6.45
C ALA A 79 -29.65 24.20 -5.97
N ASP A 80 -28.88 25.18 -6.43
CA ASP A 80 -27.50 25.40 -6.01
C ASP A 80 -27.41 25.86 -4.53
N ASP A 81 -28.36 26.71 -4.10
CA ASP A 81 -28.48 27.14 -2.70
C ASP A 81 -29.06 26.05 -1.78
N ALA A 82 -29.90 25.14 -2.33
CA ALA A 82 -30.43 23.98 -1.63
C ALA A 82 -29.47 22.78 -1.64
N THR A 83 -28.51 22.78 -2.57
CA THR A 83 -27.39 21.79 -2.53
C THR A 83 -26.52 22.20 -1.34
N PRO A 84 -26.49 21.43 -0.25
CA PRO A 84 -25.72 21.85 0.91
C PRO A 84 -24.26 22.07 0.52
N LYS A 85 -23.72 23.22 0.83
CA LYS A 85 -22.27 23.53 0.80
C LYS A 85 -21.49 22.64 1.80
N MET A 86 -21.94 21.41 1.95
CA MET A 86 -21.51 20.48 2.98
C MET A 86 -20.03 20.14 2.90
N ARG A 87 -19.47 20.20 1.68
CA ARG A 87 -18.10 19.75 1.47
C ARG A 87 -17.05 20.78 1.90
N ALA A 88 -17.27 22.05 1.68
CA ALA A 88 -16.33 23.08 2.13
C ALA A 88 -16.31 23.19 3.65
N GLU A 89 -17.47 23.05 4.30
CA GLU A 89 -17.57 23.07 5.77
C GLU A 89 -17.00 21.79 6.41
N VAL A 90 -17.26 20.64 5.83
CA VAL A 90 -16.71 19.35 6.27
C VAL A 90 -15.18 19.31 6.10
N THR A 91 -14.68 19.74 4.96
CA THR A 91 -13.23 19.75 4.69
C THR A 91 -12.49 20.71 5.60
N THR A 92 -13.07 21.87 5.94
CA THR A 92 -12.44 22.83 6.84
C THR A 92 -12.48 22.40 8.30
N LYS A 93 -13.48 21.63 8.73
CA LYS A 93 -13.60 21.14 10.12
C LYS A 93 -12.78 19.86 10.38
N GLU A 94 -12.64 18.98 9.37
CA GLU A 94 -11.95 17.70 9.52
C GLU A 94 -10.51 17.66 8.96
N ALA A 95 -10.19 18.53 8.03
CA ALA A 95 -8.85 18.71 7.49
C ALA A 95 -8.43 20.17 7.68
N PRO A 96 -8.08 20.59 8.88
CA PRO A 96 -7.80 21.98 9.20
C PRO A 96 -6.52 22.52 8.54
N PHE A 97 -5.69 21.65 7.97
CA PHE A 97 -4.41 22.03 7.37
C PHE A 97 -4.61 22.81 6.07
N PRO A 98 -4.53 24.16 6.08
CA PRO A 98 -4.72 24.94 4.86
C PRO A 98 -3.52 24.81 3.94
N GLY A 99 -3.78 24.78 2.62
CA GLY A 99 -2.77 24.74 1.58
C GLY A 99 -2.84 23.52 0.69
N ASP A 100 -1.96 23.49 -0.30
CA ASP A 100 -1.79 22.35 -1.20
C ASP A 100 -0.80 21.35 -0.60
N TRP A 101 -1.28 20.13 -0.34
CA TRP A 101 -0.53 19.02 0.22
C TRP A 101 -0.38 17.84 -0.75
N THR A 102 -0.76 18.03 -2.03
CA THR A 102 -0.66 17.00 -3.06
C THR A 102 0.79 16.62 -3.42
N TRP A 103 1.73 17.43 -2.97
CA TRP A 103 3.17 17.21 -3.16
C TRP A 103 3.80 16.26 -2.14
N LEU A 104 3.12 15.96 -1.04
CA LEU A 104 3.63 15.04 -0.01
C LEU A 104 3.79 13.62 -0.54
N ASN A 105 4.79 12.91 -0.08
CA ASN A 105 4.84 11.47 -0.15
C ASN A 105 3.72 10.90 0.73
N SER A 106 3.16 9.77 0.35
CA SER A 106 2.03 9.12 1.02
C SER A 106 0.69 9.87 0.98
N ASN A 107 0.58 10.90 0.16
CA ASN A 107 -0.68 11.63 0.01
C ASN A 107 -1.20 11.58 -1.43
N GLY A 108 -2.46 11.24 -1.59
CA GLY A 108 -3.09 11.16 -2.91
C GLY A 108 -3.13 12.52 -3.61
N ARG A 109 -2.91 12.50 -4.93
CA ARG A 109 -2.98 13.70 -5.79
C ARG A 109 -4.40 14.10 -6.17
N VAL A 110 -5.36 13.20 -5.97
CA VAL A 110 -6.77 13.41 -6.36
C VAL A 110 -7.38 14.43 -5.42
N VAL A 111 -7.74 15.58 -5.96
CA VAL A 111 -8.43 16.66 -5.24
C VAL A 111 -9.91 16.75 -5.61
N ASP A 112 -10.26 16.36 -6.84
CA ASP A 112 -11.63 16.34 -7.30
C ASP A 112 -12.29 14.99 -7.05
N THR A 113 -13.53 14.98 -6.63
CA THR A 113 -14.30 13.77 -6.41
C THR A 113 -15.61 13.85 -7.14
N PRO A 114 -15.58 13.66 -8.48
CA PRO A 114 -16.75 13.88 -9.35
C PRO A 114 -17.94 12.98 -9.04
N LEU A 115 -17.70 11.84 -8.40
CA LEU A 115 -18.73 10.86 -8.04
C LEU A 115 -19.29 11.08 -6.62
N ALA A 116 -18.80 12.10 -5.88
CA ALA A 116 -19.25 12.35 -4.53
C ALA A 116 -20.74 12.73 -4.47
N THR A 117 -21.43 12.15 -3.50
CA THR A 117 -22.82 12.48 -3.16
C THR A 117 -22.86 13.25 -1.84
N LYS A 118 -24.07 13.61 -1.39
CA LYS A 118 -24.27 14.29 -0.10
C LYS A 118 -23.70 13.51 1.09
N TYR A 119 -23.79 12.18 1.08
CA TYR A 119 -23.47 11.34 2.23
C TYR A 119 -22.31 10.38 1.99
N PHE A 120 -21.90 10.21 0.75
CA PHE A 120 -20.90 9.24 0.36
C PHE A 120 -19.93 9.82 -0.67
N THR A 121 -18.64 9.74 -0.36
CA THR A 121 -17.55 10.04 -1.30
C THR A 121 -16.92 8.72 -1.72
N PRO A 122 -17.25 8.22 -2.92
CA PRO A 122 -16.70 6.96 -3.41
C PRO A 122 -15.21 7.07 -3.68
N GLU A 123 -14.53 5.95 -3.53
CA GLU A 123 -13.13 5.79 -3.90
C GLU A 123 -12.97 4.48 -4.68
N PHE A 124 -12.25 4.56 -5.78
CA PHE A 124 -11.83 3.42 -6.60
C PHE A 124 -10.32 3.46 -6.79
N ARG A 125 -9.67 2.30 -6.66
CA ARG A 125 -8.24 2.14 -6.93
C ARG A 125 -8.04 0.88 -7.77
N ALA A 126 -7.22 1.00 -8.81
CA ALA A 126 -6.68 -0.14 -9.55
C ALA A 126 -5.19 0.09 -9.78
N ASP A 127 -4.39 -0.88 -9.41
CA ASP A 127 -2.94 -0.88 -9.57
C ASP A 127 -2.53 -2.19 -10.23
N VAL A 128 -1.95 -2.09 -11.41
CA VAL A 128 -1.45 -3.22 -12.19
C VAL A 128 0.01 -3.00 -12.48
N ASN A 129 0.83 -4.00 -12.20
CA ASN A 129 2.26 -3.93 -12.43
C ASN A 129 2.80 -5.07 -13.31
N TYR A 130 4.01 -4.87 -13.79
CA TYR A 130 4.92 -5.87 -14.29
C TYR A 130 6.29 -5.62 -13.68
N ILE A 131 6.81 -6.59 -12.94
CA ILE A 131 8.12 -6.47 -12.30
C ILE A 131 9.09 -7.42 -12.98
N PHE A 132 10.19 -6.86 -13.46
CA PHE A 132 11.32 -7.64 -14.00
C PHE A 132 12.38 -7.75 -12.91
N ASP A 133 12.46 -8.90 -12.24
CA ASP A 133 13.52 -9.20 -11.27
C ASP A 133 14.73 -9.80 -11.98
N PHE A 134 15.89 -9.14 -11.89
CA PHE A 134 17.14 -9.60 -12.50
C PHE A 134 17.71 -10.87 -11.85
N ASN A 135 17.27 -11.21 -10.67
CA ASN A 135 17.64 -12.49 -10.04
C ASN A 135 16.99 -13.68 -10.74
N HIS A 136 15.86 -13.49 -11.42
CA HIS A 136 15.11 -14.53 -12.12
C HIS A 136 14.93 -15.80 -11.27
N PRO A 137 14.25 -15.72 -10.12
CA PRO A 137 13.89 -16.91 -9.35
C PRO A 137 13.06 -17.86 -10.21
N GLU A 138 13.20 -19.16 -10.00
CA GLU A 138 12.57 -20.18 -10.84
C GLU A 138 11.04 -20.20 -10.71
N ASP A 139 10.53 -19.76 -9.58
CA ASP A 139 9.09 -19.65 -9.29
C ASP A 139 8.54 -18.23 -9.43
N ASP A 140 9.31 -17.31 -10.01
CA ASP A 140 8.96 -15.90 -10.19
C ASP A 140 8.62 -15.16 -8.89
N THR A 141 8.98 -15.69 -7.72
CA THR A 141 8.71 -15.08 -6.44
C THR A 141 9.77 -14.03 -6.10
N MET A 142 9.31 -12.84 -5.78
CA MET A 142 10.17 -11.74 -5.33
C MET A 142 10.11 -11.64 -3.80
N GLY A 143 11.24 -11.89 -3.14
CA GLY A 143 11.36 -11.76 -1.70
C GLY A 143 11.72 -10.35 -1.25
N GLY A 144 11.54 -10.08 0.05
CA GLY A 144 11.94 -8.81 0.66
C GLY A 144 11.13 -7.60 0.25
N SER A 145 9.97 -7.81 -0.31
CA SER A 145 9.01 -6.78 -0.63
C SER A 145 7.91 -6.71 0.42
N THR A 146 7.23 -5.61 0.45
CA THR A 146 6.08 -5.41 1.32
C THR A 146 4.81 -5.96 0.71
N GLU A 147 4.51 -5.58 -0.52
CA GLU A 147 3.26 -5.88 -1.20
C GLU A 147 3.47 -6.84 -2.35
N SER A 148 4.30 -6.44 -3.33
CA SER A 148 4.53 -7.20 -4.56
C SER A 148 5.46 -8.39 -4.30
N PHE A 149 4.98 -9.57 -4.59
CA PHE A 149 5.73 -10.81 -4.37
C PHE A 149 5.90 -11.65 -5.64
N ARG A 150 5.36 -11.19 -6.76
CA ARG A 150 5.47 -11.85 -8.06
C ARG A 150 6.29 -10.99 -9.01
N SER A 151 7.06 -11.66 -9.86
CA SER A 151 7.85 -11.02 -10.90
C SER A 151 7.67 -11.73 -12.24
N GLN A 152 8.19 -11.15 -13.34
CA GLN A 152 8.17 -11.70 -14.68
C GLN A 152 6.77 -11.90 -15.30
N GLU A 153 5.74 -11.33 -14.68
CA GLU A 153 4.34 -11.44 -15.11
C GLU A 153 3.56 -10.16 -14.79
N PHE A 154 2.41 -9.97 -15.44
CA PHE A 154 1.50 -8.90 -15.08
C PHE A 154 0.68 -9.32 -13.87
N GLN A 155 0.67 -8.47 -12.85
CA GLN A 155 -0.11 -8.69 -11.63
C GLN A 155 -1.06 -7.55 -11.33
N LEU A 156 -2.20 -7.90 -10.76
CA LEU A 156 -3.09 -6.97 -10.09
C LEU A 156 -2.61 -6.81 -8.65
N GLU A 157 -1.86 -5.75 -8.40
CA GLU A 157 -1.37 -5.42 -7.07
C GLU A 157 -2.52 -5.05 -6.14
N GLN A 158 -3.38 -4.13 -6.60
CA GLN A 158 -4.52 -3.65 -5.86
C GLN A 158 -5.74 -3.45 -6.75
N LEU A 159 -6.90 -3.93 -6.28
CA LEU A 159 -8.20 -3.46 -6.70
C LEU A 159 -9.02 -3.14 -5.45
N SER A 160 -9.42 -1.89 -5.32
CA SER A 160 -10.19 -1.43 -4.17
C SER A 160 -11.36 -0.58 -4.61
N PHE A 161 -12.47 -0.74 -3.95
CA PHE A 161 -13.62 0.13 -4.07
C PHE A 161 -14.29 0.31 -2.70
N GLY A 162 -14.86 1.47 -2.49
CA GLY A 162 -15.44 1.86 -1.21
C GLY A 162 -15.54 3.36 -1.11
N GLY A 163 -15.24 3.92 0.04
CA GLY A 163 -15.23 5.35 0.24
C GLY A 163 -15.62 5.79 1.65
N ASP A 164 -15.77 7.09 1.79
CA ASP A 164 -16.10 7.75 3.05
C ASP A 164 -17.61 8.01 3.15
N ILE A 165 -18.18 7.70 4.30
CA ILE A 165 -19.58 7.93 4.63
C ILE A 165 -19.64 9.01 5.71
N ARG A 166 -20.56 9.97 5.53
CA ARG A 166 -20.84 10.97 6.53
C ARG A 166 -22.32 11.35 6.58
N ILE A 167 -22.87 11.29 7.77
CA ILE A 167 -24.25 11.73 8.07
C ILE A 167 -24.17 12.53 9.36
N ASP A 168 -24.36 13.83 9.27
CA ASP A 168 -24.14 14.77 10.37
C ASP A 168 -22.74 14.61 10.99
N ASN A 169 -22.66 14.28 12.25
CA ASN A 169 -21.41 14.03 12.95
C ASN A 169 -20.99 12.55 12.98
N VAL A 170 -21.81 11.65 12.44
CA VAL A 170 -21.46 10.25 12.28
C VAL A 170 -20.61 10.11 11.01
N ARG A 171 -19.50 9.43 11.14
CA ARG A 171 -18.54 9.21 10.06
C ARG A 171 -18.15 7.75 9.96
N GLY A 172 -17.75 7.32 8.80
CA GLY A 172 -17.28 5.98 8.58
C GLY A 172 -16.54 5.89 7.25
N ARG A 173 -15.81 4.82 7.10
CA ARG A 173 -15.13 4.46 5.86
C ARG A 173 -15.14 2.96 5.71
N PHE A 174 -15.32 2.50 4.50
CA PHE A 174 -14.96 1.16 4.12
C PHE A 174 -14.19 1.20 2.79
N LEU A 175 -13.21 0.33 2.66
CA LEU A 175 -12.46 0.12 1.43
C LEU A 175 -12.11 -1.35 1.32
N THR A 176 -12.43 -1.96 0.19
CA THR A 176 -12.08 -3.35 -0.10
C THR A 176 -10.61 -3.47 -0.50
N MET A 177 -10.12 -4.72 -0.55
CA MET A 177 -8.75 -5.02 -0.93
C MET A 177 -8.73 -6.35 -1.68
N PHE A 178 -8.37 -6.30 -2.96
CA PHE A 178 -8.16 -7.47 -3.80
C PHE A 178 -6.81 -7.35 -4.48
N GLY A 179 -6.32 -8.45 -5.06
CA GLY A 179 -5.01 -8.52 -5.68
C GLY A 179 -3.95 -9.03 -4.71
N GLU A 180 -2.67 -8.75 -5.00
CA GLU A 180 -1.54 -9.17 -4.16
C GLU A 180 -1.66 -8.64 -2.73
N PHE A 181 -2.20 -7.45 -2.53
CA PHE A 181 -2.46 -6.85 -1.22
C PHE A 181 -3.29 -7.75 -0.30
N ALA A 182 -4.28 -8.48 -0.84
CA ALA A 182 -5.10 -9.38 -0.04
C ALA A 182 -4.33 -10.61 0.46
N THR A 183 -3.19 -10.91 -0.12
CA THR A 183 -2.30 -12.00 0.33
C THR A 183 -1.25 -11.48 1.30
N THR A 184 -0.62 -10.35 0.97
CA THR A 184 0.53 -9.86 1.72
C THR A 184 0.15 -9.12 3.01
N THR A 185 -0.97 -8.41 3.02
CA THR A 185 -1.43 -7.65 4.19
C THR A 185 -1.71 -8.54 5.41
N PRO A 186 -2.52 -9.61 5.32
CA PRO A 186 -2.87 -10.41 6.48
C PRO A 186 -1.78 -11.38 6.93
N ARG A 187 -0.69 -11.54 6.18
CA ARG A 187 0.34 -12.57 6.44
C ARG A 187 0.94 -12.56 7.85
N ASN A 188 0.97 -11.41 8.49
CA ASN A 188 1.48 -11.24 9.84
C ASN A 188 0.39 -11.19 10.91
N ASP A 189 -0.87 -11.44 10.53
CA ASP A 189 -1.95 -11.53 11.51
C ASP A 189 -1.68 -12.64 12.51
N ALA A 190 -1.78 -12.31 13.78
CA ALA A 190 -1.50 -13.20 14.89
C ALA A 190 -2.77 -13.64 15.63
N SER A 191 -3.94 -13.32 15.13
CA SER A 191 -5.23 -13.57 15.79
C SER A 191 -5.46 -15.04 16.11
N TYR A 192 -4.97 -15.96 15.28
CA TYR A 192 -5.07 -17.41 15.46
C TYR A 192 -4.34 -17.94 16.71
N SER A 193 -3.37 -17.19 17.24
CA SER A 193 -2.60 -17.62 18.41
C SER A 193 -3.37 -17.51 19.71
N ARG A 194 -4.55 -16.89 19.68
CA ARG A 194 -5.43 -16.73 20.84
C ARG A 194 -6.86 -17.12 20.49
N GLY A 195 -7.24 -18.31 20.83
CA GLY A 195 -8.52 -18.91 20.47
C GLY A 195 -8.42 -19.82 19.25
N GLN A 196 -9.57 -20.18 18.67
CA GLN A 196 -9.64 -21.14 17.56
C GLN A 196 -9.88 -20.47 16.20
N TRP A 197 -10.06 -19.16 16.17
CA TRP A 197 -10.52 -18.45 14.99
C TRP A 197 -9.40 -17.61 14.39
N ASP A 198 -9.07 -17.91 13.15
CA ASP A 198 -8.20 -17.11 12.32
C ASP A 198 -9.03 -15.97 11.70
N LEU A 199 -8.72 -14.74 12.09
CA LEU A 199 -9.41 -13.56 11.58
C LEU A 199 -8.85 -13.07 10.25
N SER A 200 -7.67 -13.54 9.83
CA SER A 200 -7.09 -13.17 8.53
C SER A 200 -8.02 -13.59 7.40
N ASP A 201 -8.63 -14.78 7.47
CA ASP A 201 -9.60 -15.26 6.49
C ASP A 201 -10.88 -14.42 6.45
N ALA A 202 -11.30 -13.87 7.58
CA ALA A 202 -12.49 -13.02 7.66
C ALA A 202 -12.25 -11.62 7.05
N TYR A 203 -11.03 -11.10 7.15
CA TYR A 203 -10.73 -9.70 6.82
C TYR A 203 -9.74 -9.50 5.67
N LYS A 204 -9.25 -10.55 5.02
CA LYS A 204 -8.26 -10.43 3.94
C LYS A 204 -8.66 -9.54 2.76
N TYR A 205 -9.96 -9.31 2.57
CA TYR A 205 -10.48 -8.42 1.52
C TYR A 205 -10.91 -7.04 2.04
N VAL A 206 -10.57 -6.72 3.29
CA VAL A 206 -10.90 -5.45 3.93
C VAL A 206 -9.63 -4.66 4.15
N SER A 207 -9.46 -3.57 3.43
CA SER A 207 -8.34 -2.64 3.62
C SER A 207 -8.62 -1.71 4.79
N GLU A 208 -9.80 -1.08 4.78
CA GLU A 208 -10.26 -0.19 5.85
C GLU A 208 -11.74 -0.46 6.13
N ALA A 209 -12.12 -0.53 7.40
CA ALA A 209 -13.51 -0.61 7.83
C ALA A 209 -13.65 -0.04 9.24
N TRP A 210 -14.10 1.20 9.34
CA TRP A 210 -14.25 1.87 10.62
C TRP A 210 -15.47 2.79 10.65
N GLY A 211 -15.99 3.01 11.85
CA GLY A 211 -17.04 3.96 12.12
C GLY A 211 -16.67 4.83 13.31
N GLY A 212 -17.21 6.04 13.35
CA GLY A 212 -16.87 6.96 14.39
C GLY A 212 -17.77 8.20 14.47
N TYR A 213 -17.37 9.11 15.33
CA TYR A 213 -18.11 10.32 15.62
C TYR A 213 -17.19 11.53 15.68
N HIS A 214 -17.69 12.67 15.17
CA HIS A 214 -17.02 13.95 15.16
C HIS A 214 -17.66 14.91 16.17
N TRP A 215 -16.82 15.64 16.91
CA TRP A 215 -17.23 16.76 17.76
C TRP A 215 -16.61 18.05 17.26
N ASP A 216 -17.44 19.09 17.08
CA ASP A 216 -17.02 20.46 16.77
C ASP A 216 -16.40 21.14 18.01
N LYS A 217 -15.33 20.58 18.54
CA LYS A 217 -14.56 21.13 19.66
C LYS A 217 -13.14 21.38 19.21
N MET A 218 -12.52 22.47 19.70
CA MET A 218 -11.22 22.94 19.23
C MET A 218 -11.26 23.16 17.69
N HIS A 219 -10.42 22.50 16.91
CA HIS A 219 -10.47 22.46 15.45
C HIS A 219 -11.00 21.11 14.92
N GLY A 220 -11.70 20.37 15.73
CA GLY A 220 -12.29 19.06 15.48
C GLY A 220 -11.70 17.98 16.40
N ILE A 221 -12.57 17.10 16.90
CA ILE A 221 -12.20 15.91 17.65
C ILE A 221 -12.96 14.74 17.01
N ASN A 222 -12.25 13.67 16.69
CA ASN A 222 -12.84 12.43 16.19
C ASN A 222 -12.50 11.26 17.10
N LEU A 223 -13.42 10.32 17.22
CA LEU A 223 -13.18 9.01 17.80
C LEU A 223 -13.74 7.96 16.85
N ASP A 224 -12.87 7.10 16.37
CA ASP A 224 -13.17 6.07 15.38
C ASP A 224 -12.77 4.69 15.92
N ALA A 225 -13.50 3.65 15.51
CA ALA A 225 -13.22 2.27 15.87
C ALA A 225 -13.31 1.38 14.63
N GLY A 226 -12.37 0.45 14.48
CA GLY A 226 -12.38 -0.50 13.36
C GLY A 226 -11.00 -0.91 12.88
N ILE A 227 -10.90 -1.17 11.57
CA ILE A 227 -9.69 -1.54 10.84
C ILE A 227 -9.22 -0.31 10.06
N PHE A 228 -7.95 0.05 10.21
CA PHE A 228 -7.34 1.24 9.63
C PHE A 228 -6.03 0.88 8.95
N VAL A 229 -5.63 1.64 7.93
CA VAL A 229 -4.23 1.66 7.52
C VAL A 229 -3.34 2.16 8.65
N SER A 230 -2.10 1.72 8.68
CA SER A 230 -1.15 2.12 9.73
C SER A 230 -0.92 3.62 9.75
N TYR A 231 -0.71 4.15 10.95
CA TYR A 231 -0.20 5.52 11.15
C TYR A 231 1.34 5.55 11.24
N ILE A 232 1.99 4.40 11.41
CA ILE A 232 3.44 4.28 11.49
C ILE A 232 4.00 4.09 10.09
N GLY A 233 5.04 4.83 9.79
CA GLY A 233 5.65 4.87 8.46
C GLY A 233 5.28 6.11 7.67
N LEU A 234 6.23 6.62 6.88
CA LEU A 234 5.97 7.73 5.97
C LEU A 234 5.23 7.27 4.73
N PHE A 235 5.58 6.10 4.19
CA PHE A 235 4.94 5.59 2.97
C PHE A 235 3.53 5.13 3.26
N SER A 236 2.60 5.53 2.39
CA SER A 236 1.26 4.98 2.37
C SER A 236 1.32 3.49 2.01
N TYR A 237 0.39 2.74 2.56
CA TYR A 237 0.11 1.39 2.11
C TYR A 237 -0.24 1.32 0.61
N TYR A 238 -0.80 2.37 0.05
CA TYR A 238 -1.24 2.44 -1.34
C TYR A 238 -0.17 3.03 -2.25
N ASN A 239 0.37 2.26 -3.20
CA ASN A 239 1.47 2.66 -4.08
C ASN A 239 1.19 3.92 -4.90
N ALA A 240 -0.07 4.13 -5.32
CA ALA A 240 -0.47 5.31 -6.08
C ALA A 240 -0.31 6.63 -5.31
N ASP A 241 -0.22 6.58 -3.98
CA ASP A 241 -0.06 7.74 -3.11
C ASP A 241 1.42 8.04 -2.82
N ASN A 242 2.32 7.12 -3.15
CA ASN A 242 3.74 7.20 -2.86
C ASN A 242 4.55 7.80 -4.02
N TRP A 243 5.71 8.34 -3.69
CA TRP A 243 6.66 8.83 -4.67
C TRP A 243 7.41 7.73 -5.42
N THR A 244 7.48 6.53 -4.84
CA THR A 244 8.05 5.33 -5.46
C THR A 244 7.01 4.23 -5.47
N TYR A 245 7.21 3.20 -6.29
CA TYR A 245 6.37 2.00 -6.28
C TYR A 245 6.75 1.10 -5.12
N GLN A 246 8.02 0.74 -5.07
CA GLN A 246 8.58 0.01 -3.94
C GLN A 246 9.12 1.01 -2.91
N PRO A 247 8.62 1.03 -1.68
CA PRO A 247 9.22 1.85 -0.63
C PRO A 247 10.62 1.35 -0.29
N SER A 248 11.40 2.16 0.42
CA SER A 248 12.67 1.72 0.99
C SER A 248 12.49 0.45 1.80
N TYR A 249 13.50 -0.38 1.82
CA TYR A 249 13.57 -1.57 2.65
C TYR A 249 13.43 -1.24 4.16
N VAL A 250 13.77 -0.03 4.56
CA VAL A 250 13.49 0.51 5.91
C VAL A 250 11.99 0.52 6.17
N SER A 251 11.20 1.09 5.25
CA SER A 251 9.74 1.17 5.36
C SER A 251 9.06 -0.19 5.38
N SER A 252 9.67 -1.22 4.81
CA SER A 252 9.16 -2.60 4.88
C SER A 252 9.08 -3.17 6.30
N ASN A 253 9.67 -2.49 7.28
CA ASN A 253 9.64 -2.88 8.69
C ASN A 253 8.56 -2.13 9.50
N THR A 254 7.68 -1.38 8.84
CA THR A 254 6.53 -0.74 9.49
C THR A 254 5.26 -1.59 9.28
N PRO A 255 4.26 -1.49 10.17
CA PRO A 255 3.03 -2.26 10.03
C PRO A 255 2.13 -1.64 8.96
N TRP A 256 1.28 -2.45 8.33
CA TRP A 256 0.40 -1.98 7.26
C TRP A 256 -0.99 -1.59 7.74
N PHE A 257 -1.47 -2.24 8.78
CA PHE A 257 -2.79 -1.97 9.32
C PHE A 257 -2.83 -2.10 10.84
N PHE A 258 -3.84 -1.47 11.43
CA PHE A 258 -4.19 -1.64 12.83
C PHE A 258 -5.70 -1.87 13.00
N THR A 259 -6.05 -2.63 14.03
CA THR A 259 -7.44 -2.80 14.48
C THR A 259 -7.57 -2.27 15.89
N GLY A 260 -8.52 -1.36 16.12
CA GLY A 260 -8.72 -0.79 17.44
C GLY A 260 -9.48 0.52 17.46
N LEU A 261 -9.07 1.41 18.35
CA LEU A 261 -9.60 2.76 18.55
C LEU A 261 -8.57 3.80 18.13
N ARG A 262 -9.04 4.81 17.40
CA ARG A 262 -8.28 5.99 17.02
C ARG A 262 -8.96 7.26 17.52
N GLY A 263 -8.24 8.05 18.29
CA GLY A 263 -8.63 9.43 18.59
C GLY A 263 -7.91 10.39 17.66
N GLN A 264 -8.57 11.45 17.19
CA GLN A 264 -7.91 12.54 16.46
C GLN A 264 -8.31 13.86 17.12
N VAL A 265 -7.34 14.61 17.59
CA VAL A 265 -7.55 15.91 18.20
C VAL A 265 -6.81 16.97 17.40
N PHE A 266 -7.54 17.80 16.68
CA PHE A 266 -6.98 18.93 15.96
C PHE A 266 -6.85 20.11 16.93
N VAL A 267 -5.67 20.23 17.53
CA VAL A 267 -5.38 21.26 18.55
C VAL A 267 -5.40 22.65 17.94
N THR A 268 -4.85 22.78 16.74
CA THR A 268 -4.89 24.00 15.92
C THR A 268 -5.15 23.62 14.45
N SER A 269 -5.29 24.61 13.58
CA SER A 269 -5.34 24.38 12.11
C SER A 269 -4.04 23.80 11.52
N LYS A 270 -3.00 23.62 12.34
CA LYS A 270 -1.66 23.19 11.92
C LYS A 270 -1.12 22.01 12.72
N LEU A 271 -1.81 21.60 13.79
CA LEU A 271 -1.35 20.55 14.70
C LEU A 271 -2.47 19.57 15.01
N LYS A 272 -2.24 18.29 14.72
CA LYS A 272 -3.07 17.14 15.09
C LYS A 272 -2.31 16.25 16.06
N ILE A 273 -2.98 15.75 17.09
CA ILE A 273 -2.52 14.69 17.99
C ILE A 273 -3.49 13.51 17.81
N GLU A 274 -2.95 12.33 17.64
CA GLU A 274 -3.73 11.15 17.31
C GLU A 274 -3.34 9.95 18.20
N PRO A 275 -3.98 9.80 19.40
CA PRO A 275 -3.76 8.64 20.25
C PRO A 275 -4.46 7.39 19.69
N TRP A 276 -3.84 6.22 19.88
CA TRP A 276 -4.33 4.92 19.46
C TRP A 276 -4.32 3.90 20.59
N LEU A 277 -5.38 3.08 20.63
CA LEU A 277 -5.46 1.85 21.41
C LEU A 277 -5.82 0.71 20.47
N ILE A 278 -4.90 -0.23 20.28
CA ILE A 278 -4.98 -1.24 19.22
C ILE A 278 -4.79 -2.66 19.75
N ASN A 279 -5.25 -3.64 18.98
CA ASN A 279 -5.14 -5.06 19.35
C ASN A 279 -3.68 -5.57 19.44
N GLY A 280 -2.80 -4.98 18.64
CA GLY A 280 -1.38 -5.32 18.57
C GLY A 280 -0.77 -4.86 17.25
N TRP A 281 0.48 -5.19 17.04
CA TRP A 281 1.22 -4.84 15.83
C TRP A 281 0.75 -5.66 14.63
N GLN A 282 0.09 -5.04 13.67
CA GLN A 282 -0.39 -5.68 12.43
C GLN A 282 -1.18 -6.97 12.67
N THR A 283 -2.23 -6.88 13.49
CA THR A 283 -3.12 -8.01 13.78
C THR A 283 -4.58 -7.58 13.85
N TYR A 284 -5.46 -8.41 13.33
CA TYR A 284 -6.91 -8.18 13.42
C TYR A 284 -7.44 -8.46 14.82
N GLY A 285 -6.92 -9.47 15.47
CA GLY A 285 -7.31 -9.87 16.81
C GLY A 285 -6.21 -9.68 17.83
N ARG A 286 -6.59 -9.52 19.07
CA ARG A 286 -5.64 -9.48 20.18
C ARG A 286 -5.03 -10.86 20.39
N TYR A 287 -3.72 -10.98 20.42
CA TYR A 287 -3.01 -12.23 20.60
C TYR A 287 -2.24 -12.33 21.92
N ASN A 288 -1.89 -11.23 22.54
CA ASN A 288 -1.16 -11.16 23.80
C ASN A 288 -2.01 -10.62 24.97
N GLY A 289 -1.42 -10.57 26.15
CA GLY A 289 -2.09 -10.12 27.38
C GLY A 289 -2.47 -8.64 27.37
N LYS A 290 -1.69 -7.78 26.70
CA LYS A 290 -1.87 -6.33 26.68
C LYS A 290 -2.14 -5.82 25.27
N PRO A 291 -3.02 -4.82 25.12
CA PRO A 291 -3.19 -4.12 23.85
C PRO A 291 -1.98 -3.25 23.54
N GLY A 292 -1.82 -2.85 22.27
CA GLY A 292 -0.85 -1.86 21.86
C GLY A 292 -1.35 -0.45 22.14
N LEU A 293 -0.44 0.41 22.56
CA LEU A 293 -0.67 1.85 22.71
C LEU A 293 0.30 2.60 21.81
N GLY A 294 -0.18 3.66 21.19
CA GLY A 294 0.68 4.49 20.36
C GLY A 294 0.01 5.80 19.99
N GLY A 295 0.61 6.50 19.06
CA GLY A 295 0.06 7.75 18.58
C GLY A 295 0.92 8.43 17.53
N GLN A 296 0.31 9.42 16.91
CA GLN A 296 0.93 10.29 15.93
C GLN A 296 0.79 11.75 16.36
N ILE A 297 1.83 12.52 16.15
CA ILE A 297 1.77 13.98 16.15
C ILE A 297 2.06 14.44 14.73
N LEU A 298 1.11 15.13 14.11
CA LEU A 298 1.25 15.71 12.78
C LEU A 298 1.26 17.24 12.89
N TRP A 299 2.36 17.86 12.46
CA TRP A 299 2.52 19.30 12.52
C TRP A 299 2.90 19.89 11.17
N ARG A 300 2.03 20.79 10.67
CA ARG A 300 2.18 21.51 9.41
C ARG A 300 2.29 23.02 9.66
N PRO A 301 3.47 23.53 10.02
CA PRO A 301 3.62 24.95 10.38
C PRO A 301 3.29 25.92 9.24
N ASN A 302 3.52 25.50 8.02
CA ASN A 302 3.20 26.22 6.77
C ASN A 302 3.01 25.21 5.62
N SER A 303 2.57 25.68 4.45
CA SER A 303 2.27 24.82 3.28
C SER A 303 3.50 24.14 2.62
N ARG A 304 4.69 24.30 3.18
CA ARG A 304 5.95 23.75 2.65
C ARG A 304 6.62 22.75 3.59
N VAL A 305 6.13 22.59 4.80
CA VAL A 305 6.75 21.73 5.82
C VAL A 305 5.70 20.84 6.46
N ASP A 306 5.98 19.57 6.48
CA ASP A 306 5.20 18.53 7.14
C ASP A 306 6.12 17.73 8.08
N LEU A 307 5.73 17.62 9.34
CA LEU A 307 6.45 16.91 10.40
C LEU A 307 5.51 15.86 10.99
N VAL A 308 5.97 14.62 10.96
CA VAL A 308 5.23 13.45 11.46
C VAL A 308 6.05 12.76 12.52
N PHE A 309 5.49 12.57 13.69
CA PHE A 309 6.10 11.84 14.80
C PHE A 309 5.18 10.69 15.17
N ASN A 310 5.64 9.46 14.94
CA ASN A 310 4.89 8.24 15.20
C ASN A 310 5.54 7.45 16.32
N ASN A 311 4.74 6.99 17.25
CA ASN A 311 5.20 6.19 18.36
C ASN A 311 4.29 5.00 18.62
N TYR A 312 4.90 3.88 18.97
CA TYR A 312 4.25 2.68 19.45
C TYR A 312 4.96 2.16 20.69
N GLY A 313 4.22 1.71 21.68
CA GLY A 313 4.81 1.18 22.89
C GLY A 313 3.80 0.52 23.81
N MET A 314 4.28 -0.11 24.88
CA MET A 314 3.51 -0.76 25.94
C MET A 314 2.60 -1.91 25.48
N GLY A 315 2.71 -2.38 24.23
CA GLY A 315 2.07 -3.58 23.74
C GLY A 315 2.91 -4.82 24.02
N GLU A 316 2.27 -5.97 23.96
CA GLU A 316 2.94 -7.26 23.92
C GLU A 316 2.83 -7.78 22.49
N ASP A 317 3.94 -7.80 21.74
CA ASP A 317 3.89 -7.93 20.29
C ASP A 317 4.45 -9.21 19.73
N ALA A 318 5.17 -9.96 20.54
CA ALA A 318 5.72 -11.21 20.04
C ALA A 318 4.64 -12.28 20.02
N LEU A 319 4.36 -12.78 18.84
CA LEU A 319 3.42 -13.84 18.59
C LEU A 319 3.68 -15.06 19.47
N GLY A 320 2.69 -15.48 20.24
CA GLY A 320 2.80 -16.64 21.11
C GLY A 320 3.77 -16.51 22.27
N VAL A 321 4.36 -15.33 22.49
CA VAL A 321 5.32 -15.07 23.57
C VAL A 321 4.74 -14.02 24.52
N PRO A 322 4.18 -14.43 25.66
CA PRO A 322 3.69 -13.48 26.65
C PRO A 322 4.85 -12.68 27.25
N TYR A 323 4.54 -11.49 27.75
CA TYR A 323 5.51 -10.58 28.40
C TYR A 323 6.64 -10.06 27.52
N ARG A 324 6.44 -10.02 26.19
CA ARG A 324 7.35 -9.36 25.25
C ARG A 324 6.73 -8.06 24.78
N HIS A 325 7.48 -6.98 24.97
CA HIS A 325 7.03 -5.62 24.67
C HIS A 325 7.86 -5.02 23.53
N ARG A 326 7.17 -4.30 22.65
CA ARG A 326 7.77 -3.54 21.55
C ARG A 326 7.66 -2.05 21.81
N PHE A 327 8.74 -1.36 21.49
CA PHE A 327 8.79 0.10 21.40
C PHE A 327 9.29 0.47 20.02
N HIS A 328 8.62 1.41 19.38
CA HIS A 328 8.94 1.80 18.02
C HIS A 328 8.64 3.28 17.81
N THR A 329 9.52 3.99 17.08
CA THR A 329 9.30 5.35 16.60
C THR A 329 9.68 5.42 15.13
N ASP A 330 8.88 6.15 14.34
CA ASP A 330 9.12 6.45 12.93
C ASP A 330 8.81 7.93 12.72
N ASP A 331 9.86 8.74 12.64
CA ASP A 331 9.73 10.19 12.61
C ASP A 331 10.18 10.74 11.26
N SER A 332 9.34 11.60 10.67
CA SER A 332 9.56 12.07 9.31
C SER A 332 9.43 13.58 9.18
N ILE A 333 10.26 14.13 8.29
CA ILE A 333 10.14 15.50 7.80
C ILE A 333 10.00 15.50 6.29
N GLN A 334 9.07 16.29 5.77
CA GLN A 334 8.88 16.56 4.36
C GLN A 334 8.96 18.07 4.10
N VAL A 335 9.74 18.48 3.10
CA VAL A 335 9.95 19.90 2.80
C VAL A 335 9.86 20.14 1.30
N LYS A 336 8.93 21.02 0.92
CA LYS A 336 8.84 21.59 -0.44
C LYS A 336 9.77 22.79 -0.51
N TYR A 337 10.99 22.59 -1.00
CA TYR A 337 12.02 23.62 -1.06
C TYR A 337 11.91 24.53 -2.29
N TYR A 338 11.24 24.06 -3.35
CA TYR A 338 11.02 24.81 -4.58
C TYR A 338 9.56 24.70 -5.03
N ASP A 339 9.00 25.83 -5.50
CA ASP A 339 7.64 25.91 -6.04
C ASP A 339 7.55 27.14 -6.96
N ASN A 340 7.67 26.92 -8.28
CA ASN A 340 7.61 27.98 -9.27
C ASN A 340 7.24 27.43 -10.66
N LYS A 341 5.97 27.50 -11.00
CA LYS A 341 5.43 27.02 -12.29
C LYS A 341 5.86 27.81 -13.54
N LYS A 342 6.69 28.85 -13.38
CA LYS A 342 7.21 29.64 -14.53
C LYS A 342 8.51 29.09 -15.10
N HIS A 343 9.10 28.10 -14.46
CA HIS A 343 10.34 27.45 -14.88
C HIS A 343 10.07 26.03 -15.35
N PHE A 344 11.09 25.40 -15.95
CA PHE A 344 11.00 24.02 -16.41
C PHE A 344 10.66 23.05 -15.27
N ILE A 345 11.23 23.25 -14.09
CA ILE A 345 10.85 22.50 -12.88
C ILE A 345 9.76 23.31 -12.17
N ASP A 346 8.62 22.71 -11.95
CA ASP A 346 7.50 23.30 -11.24
C ASP A 346 7.68 23.28 -9.73
N LYS A 347 8.07 22.11 -9.20
CA LYS A 347 8.24 21.86 -7.76
C LYS A 347 9.44 20.98 -7.48
N GLY A 348 10.00 21.13 -6.28
CA GLY A 348 11.00 20.27 -5.71
C GLY A 348 10.73 20.05 -4.23
N ALA A 349 10.75 18.80 -3.79
CA ALA A 349 10.57 18.45 -2.39
C ALA A 349 11.47 17.29 -1.99
N PHE A 350 11.75 17.18 -0.69
CA PHE A 350 12.43 16.02 -0.14
C PHE A 350 11.70 15.48 1.09
N THR A 351 11.97 14.22 1.39
CA THR A 351 11.57 13.57 2.65
C THR A 351 12.79 12.97 3.32
N PHE A 352 12.79 12.99 4.64
CA PHE A 352 13.72 12.24 5.46
C PHE A 352 12.95 11.56 6.58
N THR A 353 13.19 10.26 6.79
CA THR A 353 12.61 9.47 7.88
C THR A 353 13.72 8.82 8.67
N ALA A 354 13.60 8.87 9.99
CA ALA A 354 14.37 8.09 10.94
C ALA A 354 13.44 7.11 11.64
N ASP A 355 13.79 5.84 11.63
CA ASP A 355 12.99 4.75 12.14
C ASP A 355 13.82 3.92 13.13
N ALA A 356 13.27 3.69 14.31
CA ALA A 356 13.95 2.94 15.35
C ALA A 356 12.96 2.18 16.22
N GLY A 357 13.35 0.97 16.59
CA GLY A 357 12.54 0.17 17.49
C GLY A 357 13.36 -0.85 18.27
N CYS A 358 12.78 -1.37 19.32
CA CYS A 358 13.35 -2.47 20.05
C CYS A 358 12.31 -3.28 20.81
N GLU A 359 12.69 -4.48 21.21
CA GLU A 359 11.88 -5.35 22.03
C GLU A 359 12.61 -5.75 23.31
N VAL A 360 11.81 -5.91 24.38
CA VAL A 360 12.28 -6.39 25.68
C VAL A 360 11.32 -7.45 26.21
N GLY A 361 11.83 -8.44 26.93
CA GLY A 361 11.01 -9.49 27.54
C GLY A 361 11.46 -10.89 27.19
N VAL A 362 10.53 -11.83 27.15
CA VAL A 362 10.83 -13.26 26.95
C VAL A 362 11.22 -13.55 25.50
N GLY A 363 12.17 -14.45 25.28
CA GLY A 363 12.61 -14.90 23.96
C GLY A 363 11.52 -15.68 23.20
N THR A 364 11.58 -15.63 21.87
CA THR A 364 10.56 -16.24 20.98
C THR A 364 10.82 -17.72 20.69
N ASN A 365 12.03 -18.19 20.88
CA ASN A 365 12.36 -19.58 20.56
C ASN A 365 12.07 -20.48 21.76
N PRO A 366 11.38 -21.64 21.61
CA PRO A 366 11.19 -22.60 22.69
C PRO A 366 12.50 -23.08 23.35
N SER A 367 13.60 -23.13 22.60
CA SER A 367 14.94 -23.40 23.15
C SER A 367 15.50 -22.25 24.01
N ASP A 368 14.88 -21.08 23.90
CA ASP A 368 15.25 -19.86 24.63
C ASP A 368 14.28 -19.58 25.78
N ALA A 369 13.41 -20.54 26.12
CA ALA A 369 12.49 -20.43 27.23
C ALA A 369 13.24 -20.07 28.50
N GLY A 370 13.02 -18.87 29.01
CA GLY A 370 13.75 -18.30 30.14
C GLY A 370 14.90 -17.36 29.77
N THR A 371 15.21 -17.15 28.50
CA THR A 371 16.19 -16.16 28.06
C THR A 371 15.45 -14.86 27.71
N ASN A 372 15.70 -13.80 28.45
CA ASN A 372 15.16 -12.49 28.13
C ASN A 372 15.91 -11.87 26.96
N VAL A 373 15.17 -11.23 26.05
CA VAL A 373 15.72 -10.37 25.01
C VAL A 373 15.71 -8.92 25.49
N SER A 374 16.66 -8.14 25.03
CA SER A 374 16.73 -6.72 25.32
C SER A 374 17.20 -5.92 24.11
N CYS A 375 16.93 -4.63 24.13
CA CYS A 375 17.39 -3.71 23.10
C CYS A 375 18.92 -3.75 22.92
N HIS A 376 19.67 -3.96 23.97
CA HIS A 376 21.15 -3.94 23.96
C HIS A 376 21.79 -5.33 23.91
N GLY A 377 21.04 -6.37 24.20
CA GLY A 377 21.53 -7.73 24.16
C GLY A 377 22.64 -8.02 25.20
N ASP A 378 22.28 -8.06 26.47
CA ASP A 378 23.23 -8.22 27.57
C ASP A 378 23.67 -9.67 27.82
N LYS A 379 23.06 -10.62 27.10
CA LYS A 379 23.36 -12.05 27.27
C LYS A 379 23.85 -12.69 25.97
N PRO A 380 24.89 -13.51 26.00
CA PRO A 380 25.28 -14.27 24.81
C PRO A 380 24.16 -15.22 24.40
N ALA A 381 24.00 -15.41 23.10
CA ALA A 381 23.10 -16.41 22.55
C ALA A 381 23.49 -17.79 23.12
N PRO A 382 22.50 -18.65 23.46
CA PRO A 382 22.82 -20.01 23.94
C PRO A 382 23.54 -20.80 22.85
N ALA A 383 24.37 -21.76 23.27
CA ALA A 383 25.11 -22.61 22.33
C ALA A 383 24.22 -23.36 21.34
N SER A 384 22.98 -23.66 21.73
CA SER A 384 21.93 -24.23 20.86
C SER A 384 21.51 -23.30 19.70
N ALA A 385 21.79 -22.01 19.82
CA ALA A 385 21.54 -21.01 18.79
C ALA A 385 22.82 -20.60 18.03
N GLY A 386 23.85 -21.46 18.06
CA GLY A 386 25.10 -21.24 17.32
C GLY A 386 26.16 -20.44 18.07
N GLY A 387 25.95 -20.12 19.35
CA GLY A 387 26.97 -19.47 20.19
C GLY A 387 27.36 -18.06 19.80
N GLY A 388 26.50 -17.36 19.07
CA GLY A 388 26.76 -16.01 18.59
C GLY A 388 26.62 -14.92 19.64
N THR A 389 26.63 -13.70 19.20
CA THR A 389 26.46 -12.49 20.03
C THR A 389 25.09 -12.46 20.72
N ALA A 390 24.99 -11.69 21.77
CA ALA A 390 23.79 -11.47 22.53
C ALA A 390 22.56 -11.10 21.66
N TYR A 391 21.37 -11.46 22.10
CA TYR A 391 20.11 -11.13 21.44
C TYR A 391 19.84 -9.63 21.47
N LYS A 392 20.33 -8.92 20.48
CA LYS A 392 20.15 -7.48 20.31
C LYS A 392 18.85 -7.23 19.55
N GLN A 393 17.75 -7.17 20.26
CA GLN A 393 16.42 -6.97 19.66
C GLN A 393 16.16 -5.48 19.40
N TYR A 394 16.91 -4.88 18.48
CA TYR A 394 16.68 -3.52 18.03
C TYR A 394 16.74 -3.41 16.51
N PHE A 395 16.17 -2.35 16.02
CA PHE A 395 16.18 -1.91 14.64
C PHE A 395 16.49 -0.42 14.61
N ILE A 396 17.32 -0.01 13.69
CA ILE A 396 17.56 1.40 13.37
C ILE A 396 17.66 1.51 11.85
N GLY A 397 16.90 2.45 11.30
CA GLY A 397 16.90 2.74 9.88
C GLY A 397 16.71 4.23 9.60
N TYR A 398 17.09 4.62 8.40
CA TYR A 398 16.78 5.93 7.86
C TYR A 398 16.57 5.84 6.35
N MET A 399 15.75 6.73 5.80
CA MET A 399 15.53 6.83 4.37
C MET A 399 15.40 8.29 3.95
N PHE A 400 15.82 8.57 2.73
CA PHE A 400 15.78 9.89 2.13
C PHE A 400 15.30 9.78 0.69
N TYR A 401 14.37 10.66 0.30
CA TYR A 401 13.90 10.78 -1.07
C TYR A 401 13.83 12.24 -1.48
N ASN A 402 14.19 12.49 -2.75
CA ASN A 402 14.01 13.79 -3.40
C ASN A 402 13.15 13.59 -4.65
N ARG A 403 12.18 14.48 -4.85
CA ARG A 403 11.29 14.45 -6.00
C ARG A 403 11.20 15.82 -6.64
N VAL A 404 11.26 15.85 -7.95
CA VAL A 404 11.04 17.03 -8.78
C VAL A 404 9.89 16.79 -9.75
N TRP A 405 9.13 17.85 -10.02
CA TRP A 405 7.99 17.81 -10.94
C TRP A 405 8.20 18.86 -12.04
N TRP A 406 7.68 18.58 -13.24
CA TRP A 406 7.68 19.51 -14.36
C TRP A 406 6.46 19.34 -15.27
N ASP A 407 6.26 20.30 -16.19
CA ASP A 407 5.11 20.36 -17.11
C ASP A 407 3.76 20.33 -16.39
N ASN A 408 3.59 21.24 -15.42
CA ASN A 408 2.40 21.35 -14.58
C ASN A 408 2.05 20.06 -13.84
N ASP A 409 3.06 19.48 -13.18
CA ASP A 409 2.97 18.22 -12.42
C ASP A 409 2.64 16.98 -13.26
N LYS A 410 2.73 17.08 -14.59
CA LYS A 410 2.46 15.98 -15.50
C LYS A 410 3.55 14.90 -15.47
N TYR A 411 4.76 15.32 -15.20
CA TYR A 411 5.89 14.41 -15.02
C TYR A 411 6.54 14.63 -13.65
N ALA A 412 7.10 13.57 -13.10
CA ALA A 412 7.93 13.67 -11.92
C ALA A 412 9.04 12.62 -11.93
N PHE A 413 10.16 12.98 -11.31
CA PHE A 413 11.26 12.06 -11.06
C PHE A 413 11.59 12.05 -9.58
N THR A 414 11.70 10.85 -9.02
CA THR A 414 12.10 10.60 -7.63
C THR A 414 13.41 9.84 -7.62
N LEU A 415 14.30 10.22 -6.73
CA LEU A 415 15.51 9.47 -6.42
C LEU A 415 15.63 9.38 -4.90
N GLY A 416 15.87 8.20 -4.39
CA GLY A 416 16.04 7.99 -2.95
C GLY A 416 16.39 6.57 -2.59
N GLY A 417 16.30 6.27 -1.30
CA GLY A 417 16.59 4.98 -0.72
C GLY A 417 16.84 5.08 0.77
N GLY A 418 17.28 4.00 1.36
CA GLY A 418 17.50 3.93 2.80
C GLY A 418 18.58 2.94 3.20
N GLN A 419 18.85 2.93 4.49
CA GLN A 419 19.75 1.99 5.12
C GLN A 419 19.22 1.59 6.49
N MET A 420 19.38 0.33 6.85
CA MET A 420 18.93 -0.20 8.13
C MET A 420 19.91 -1.18 8.75
N SER A 421 19.81 -1.32 10.08
CA SER A 421 20.48 -2.34 10.88
C SER A 421 19.47 -3.03 11.79
N ASN A 422 19.40 -4.36 11.71
CA ASN A 422 18.50 -5.20 12.50
C ASN A 422 19.25 -6.45 12.99
N PRO A 423 20.15 -6.32 13.98
CA PRO A 423 21.06 -7.39 14.38
C PRO A 423 20.37 -8.56 15.08
N GLY A 424 19.19 -8.34 15.67
CA GLY A 424 18.51 -9.34 16.49
C GLY A 424 17.20 -9.85 15.93
N ARG A 425 16.87 -9.54 14.67
CA ARG A 425 15.60 -9.90 14.04
C ARG A 425 14.39 -9.27 14.74
N TYR A 426 14.54 -8.05 15.20
CA TYR A 426 13.46 -7.28 15.84
C TYR A 426 12.21 -7.25 14.99
N LEU A 427 12.31 -6.74 13.78
CA LEU A 427 11.31 -6.88 12.74
C LEU A 427 11.94 -7.73 11.65
N THR A 428 11.55 -8.98 11.58
CA THR A 428 12.13 -9.89 10.60
C THR A 428 11.57 -9.54 9.23
N PRO A 429 12.40 -9.06 8.29
CA PRO A 429 11.96 -8.82 6.94
C PRO A 429 11.54 -10.15 6.31
N LEU A 430 10.29 -10.24 5.93
CA LEU A 430 9.71 -11.48 5.42
C LEU A 430 9.55 -11.40 3.91
N PRO A 431 9.91 -12.45 3.17
CA PRO A 431 9.32 -12.66 1.86
C PRO A 431 7.80 -12.81 2.01
N PRO A 432 7.01 -12.26 1.11
CA PRO A 432 5.56 -12.16 1.28
C PRO A 432 4.86 -13.50 1.51
N ILE A 433 5.38 -14.59 0.97
CA ILE A 433 4.66 -15.86 0.90
C ILE A 433 5.32 -17.02 1.62
N ASN A 434 6.44 -16.83 2.30
CA ASN A 434 7.13 -17.96 2.90
C ASN A 434 6.69 -18.31 4.32
N GLY A 435 5.64 -17.67 4.82
CA GLY A 435 5.04 -17.97 6.10
C GLY A 435 5.93 -17.80 7.31
N ALA A 436 7.04 -17.10 7.17
CA ALA A 436 7.86 -16.77 8.32
C ALA A 436 7.08 -15.85 9.24
N THR A 437 6.76 -16.35 10.41
CA THR A 437 6.10 -15.61 11.48
C THR A 437 7.14 -15.03 12.43
N ALA A 438 6.72 -14.16 13.33
CA ALA A 438 7.58 -13.66 14.40
C ALA A 438 8.17 -14.79 15.26
N THR A 439 7.50 -15.94 15.32
CA THR A 439 7.95 -17.12 16.08
C THR A 439 8.87 -18.03 15.28
N SER A 440 8.63 -18.21 13.99
CA SER A 440 9.44 -19.09 13.14
C SER A 440 10.68 -18.40 12.58
N GLY A 441 10.71 -17.09 12.58
CA GLY A 441 11.74 -16.32 11.90
C GLY A 441 11.62 -16.42 10.38
N SER A 442 12.47 -15.68 9.66
CA SER A 442 12.58 -15.80 8.22
C SER A 442 13.47 -16.99 7.85
N PRO A 443 13.10 -17.85 6.90
CA PRO A 443 14.00 -18.87 6.39
C PRO A 443 15.23 -18.28 5.71
N TYR A 444 15.18 -17.01 5.39
CA TYR A 444 16.26 -16.27 4.74
C TYR A 444 17.25 -15.65 5.73
N PHE A 445 16.90 -15.56 7.00
CA PHE A 445 17.88 -15.33 8.07
C PHE A 445 18.46 -16.67 8.46
N THR A 446 19.45 -17.04 7.73
CA THR A 446 19.98 -18.38 7.73
C THR A 446 20.66 -18.74 9.02
N GLU A 447 21.32 -17.78 9.59
CA GLU A 447 22.35 -18.12 10.53
C GLU A 447 21.82 -17.93 11.94
N ASN A 448 22.67 -17.55 12.79
CA ASN A 448 22.40 -17.54 14.21
C ASN A 448 21.57 -16.31 14.60
N PRO A 449 20.64 -16.41 15.53
CA PRO A 449 20.08 -15.24 16.18
C PRO A 449 21.20 -14.31 16.68
N GLY A 450 21.10 -13.02 16.37
CA GLY A 450 22.12 -12.04 16.71
C GLY A 450 23.19 -11.81 15.64
N ASP A 451 23.19 -12.54 14.54
CA ASP A 451 23.98 -12.19 13.38
C ASP A 451 23.54 -10.83 12.86
N GLN A 452 24.51 -9.99 12.57
CA GLN A 452 24.23 -8.63 12.15
C GLN A 452 23.59 -8.62 10.77
N TYR A 453 22.35 -8.13 10.68
CA TYR A 453 21.69 -7.83 9.44
C TYR A 453 21.72 -6.33 9.18
N THR A 454 22.38 -5.94 8.09
CA THR A 454 22.32 -4.59 7.55
C THR A 454 21.87 -4.64 6.11
N ALA A 455 21.05 -3.69 5.72
CA ALA A 455 20.56 -3.59 4.34
C ALA A 455 20.51 -2.12 3.91
N TRP A 456 20.62 -1.90 2.60
CA TRP A 456 20.42 -0.60 1.99
C TRP A 456 19.75 -0.75 0.63
N ASP A 457 19.11 0.30 0.19
CA ASP A 457 18.47 0.35 -1.12
C ASP A 457 18.67 1.71 -1.78
N VAL A 458 18.51 1.72 -3.11
CA VAL A 458 18.42 2.92 -3.93
C VAL A 458 17.38 2.71 -5.01
N THR A 459 16.53 3.72 -5.23
CA THR A 459 15.42 3.66 -6.17
C THR A 459 15.33 4.94 -6.98
N GLY A 460 15.17 4.81 -8.30
CA GLY A 460 14.85 5.89 -9.22
C GLY A 460 13.49 5.64 -9.87
N THR A 461 12.57 6.60 -9.76
CA THR A 461 11.18 6.47 -10.24
C THR A 461 10.82 7.61 -11.17
N LEU A 462 10.30 7.29 -12.34
CA LEU A 462 9.76 8.24 -13.32
C LEU A 462 8.25 8.05 -13.41
N ASP A 463 7.50 9.12 -13.19
CA ASP A 463 6.05 9.15 -13.32
C ASP A 463 5.61 10.02 -14.51
N TYR A 464 4.68 9.47 -15.31
CA TYR A 464 3.86 10.21 -16.25
C TYR A 464 2.42 10.25 -15.74
N MET A 465 1.92 11.45 -15.48
CA MET A 465 0.67 11.72 -14.77
C MET A 465 -0.23 12.66 -15.59
N PRO A 466 -0.84 12.18 -16.72
CA PRO A 466 -1.61 13.03 -17.62
C PRO A 466 -2.87 13.64 -16.99
N SER A 467 -3.35 13.06 -15.90
CA SER A 467 -4.41 13.62 -15.06
C SER A 467 -4.18 13.25 -13.59
N GLN A 468 -4.96 13.85 -12.69
CA GLN A 468 -4.89 13.49 -11.27
C GLN A 468 -5.33 12.05 -10.96
N TYR A 469 -6.02 11.39 -11.90
CA TYR A 469 -6.64 10.08 -11.69
C TYR A 469 -5.80 8.90 -12.16
N ILE A 470 -4.73 9.13 -12.94
CA ILE A 470 -3.90 8.07 -13.49
C ILE A 470 -2.42 8.39 -13.40
N THR A 471 -1.62 7.38 -13.11
CA THR A 471 -0.15 7.44 -13.12
C THR A 471 0.38 6.24 -13.89
N PHE A 472 1.25 6.50 -14.86
CA PHE A 472 2.14 5.51 -15.47
C PHE A 472 3.50 5.67 -14.82
N ARG A 473 4.02 4.59 -14.24
CA ARG A 473 5.25 4.60 -13.46
C ARG A 473 6.25 3.62 -14.01
N THR A 474 7.49 4.09 -14.20
CA THR A 474 8.66 3.25 -14.42
C THR A 474 9.59 3.44 -13.24
N GLU A 475 9.97 2.36 -12.61
CA GLU A 475 10.87 2.39 -11.45
C GLU A 475 12.01 1.40 -11.63
N MET A 476 13.21 1.81 -11.27
CA MET A 476 14.38 0.94 -11.16
C MET A 476 14.91 0.99 -9.73
N GLY A 477 14.95 -0.16 -9.09
CA GLY A 477 15.43 -0.32 -7.73
C GLY A 477 16.59 -1.30 -7.62
N TYR A 478 17.46 -1.07 -6.64
CA TYR A 478 18.47 -2.02 -6.21
C TYR A 478 18.48 -2.10 -4.69
N ARG A 479 18.47 -3.33 -4.17
CA ARG A 479 18.53 -3.65 -2.75
C ARG A 479 19.71 -4.53 -2.46
N HIS A 480 20.35 -4.32 -1.30
CA HIS A 480 21.49 -5.10 -0.86
C HIS A 480 21.43 -5.39 0.63
N SER A 481 21.84 -6.58 1.04
CA SER A 481 21.96 -6.96 2.45
C SER A 481 23.33 -7.58 2.78
N SER A 482 23.72 -7.48 4.03
CA SER A 482 24.98 -8.05 4.56
C SER A 482 24.99 -9.59 4.54
N VAL A 483 23.81 -10.19 4.60
CA VAL A 483 23.60 -11.64 4.50
C VAL A 483 22.79 -11.98 3.24
N PRO A 484 22.92 -13.18 2.67
CA PRO A 484 22.07 -13.63 1.58
C PRO A 484 20.60 -13.62 1.99
N TYR A 485 19.75 -12.95 1.20
CA TYR A 485 18.35 -12.74 1.57
C TYR A 485 17.38 -12.95 0.40
N TRP A 486 17.71 -12.53 -0.81
CA TRP A 486 16.83 -12.61 -1.96
C TRP A 486 17.03 -13.88 -2.76
N THR A 487 15.92 -14.49 -3.20
CA THR A 487 15.95 -15.69 -4.04
C THR A 487 16.69 -15.43 -5.34
N GLY A 488 17.58 -16.33 -5.71
CA GLY A 488 18.36 -16.30 -6.96
C GLY A 488 17.78 -17.20 -8.05
N ARG A 489 18.50 -17.30 -9.17
CA ARG A 489 18.05 -17.94 -10.40
C ARG A 489 17.67 -19.42 -10.26
N ARG A 490 18.25 -20.12 -9.32
CA ARG A 490 17.99 -21.54 -9.05
C ARG A 490 17.05 -21.76 -7.87
N GLY A 491 16.60 -20.65 -7.29
CA GLY A 491 15.83 -20.69 -6.09
C GLY A 491 14.34 -20.72 -6.37
N ILE A 492 13.66 -21.45 -5.54
CA ILE A 492 12.20 -21.39 -5.40
C ILE A 492 11.87 -21.09 -3.95
N THR A 493 10.73 -20.47 -3.73
CA THR A 493 10.23 -20.24 -2.38
C THR A 493 9.97 -21.60 -1.71
N PRO A 494 10.43 -21.80 -0.47
CA PRO A 494 10.20 -23.05 0.23
C PRO A 494 8.72 -23.39 0.31
N PRO A 495 8.34 -24.68 0.17
CA PRO A 495 6.96 -25.12 0.33
C PRO A 495 6.41 -24.76 1.70
N GLY A 496 5.12 -24.50 1.77
CA GLY A 496 4.40 -24.22 3.02
C GLY A 496 3.83 -22.81 3.10
N GLY A 497 4.27 -21.90 2.22
CA GLY A 497 3.69 -20.57 2.14
C GLY A 497 3.51 -19.92 3.51
N ASN A 498 2.35 -19.35 3.75
CA ASN A 498 2.01 -18.71 5.03
C ASN A 498 1.78 -19.68 6.20
N ASN A 499 1.65 -20.97 5.94
CA ASN A 499 1.27 -21.98 6.93
C ASN A 499 2.43 -22.90 7.31
N GLY A 500 3.57 -22.80 6.65
CA GLY A 500 4.71 -23.66 6.86
C GLY A 500 5.76 -23.04 7.76
N SER A 501 6.51 -23.88 8.44
CA SER A 501 7.85 -23.51 8.89
C SER A 501 8.79 -23.77 7.73
N PRO A 502 9.09 -22.78 6.88
CA PRO A 502 9.94 -22.99 5.73
C PRO A 502 11.33 -23.36 6.23
N SER A 503 11.88 -24.40 5.65
CA SER A 503 13.25 -24.79 5.97
C SER A 503 14.21 -23.95 5.17
N GLN A 504 15.06 -23.22 5.83
CA GLN A 504 16.17 -22.51 5.20
C GLN A 504 17.21 -23.47 4.57
N TYR A 505 17.15 -24.73 4.91
CA TYR A 505 18.00 -25.80 4.38
C TYR A 505 17.23 -26.69 3.40
N ALA A 506 16.31 -26.11 2.65
CA ALA A 506 15.57 -26.83 1.66
C ALA A 506 16.40 -26.97 0.37
N CYS A 507 16.53 -28.20 -0.13
CA CYS A 507 17.19 -28.47 -1.40
C CYS A 507 16.67 -29.79 -2.01
N SER A 508 16.89 -29.97 -3.31
CA SER A 508 16.59 -31.20 -4.03
C SER A 508 17.78 -31.62 -4.88
N ASN A 509 18.15 -32.88 -4.80
CA ASN A 509 19.14 -33.51 -5.68
C ASN A 509 18.52 -34.37 -6.77
N GLY A 510 17.22 -34.20 -7.04
CA GLY A 510 16.46 -35.03 -7.98
C GLY A 510 15.89 -36.32 -7.37
N ALA A 511 16.19 -36.63 -6.13
CA ALA A 511 15.54 -37.73 -5.39
C ALA A 511 14.19 -37.26 -4.85
N ALA A 512 13.18 -38.10 -4.92
CA ALA A 512 11.74 -37.76 -4.75
C ALA A 512 11.31 -37.32 -3.35
N SER A 513 12.18 -37.01 -2.43
CA SER A 513 11.79 -36.75 -1.02
C SER A 513 12.64 -35.75 -0.23
N GLY A 514 13.38 -34.88 -0.88
CA GLY A 514 14.36 -34.09 -0.18
C GLY A 514 14.00 -32.61 0.02
N TYR A 515 12.95 -32.33 0.75
CA TYR A 515 12.62 -30.95 1.11
C TYR A 515 12.79 -30.73 2.59
N GLY A 516 13.79 -30.06 3.00
CA GLY A 516 13.93 -29.63 4.39
C GLY A 516 14.78 -30.54 5.26
N TYR A 517 15.95 -30.05 5.55
CA TYR A 517 16.92 -30.66 6.45
C TYR A 517 17.00 -29.85 7.74
N GLY A 518 17.21 -30.53 8.85
CA GLY A 518 17.28 -29.88 10.17
C GLY A 518 18.48 -28.98 10.38
N ASN A 519 19.51 -29.09 9.54
CA ASN A 519 20.70 -28.26 9.58
C ASN A 519 21.43 -28.23 8.23
N LEU A 520 22.32 -27.25 8.05
CA LEU A 520 23.07 -27.02 6.82
C LEU A 520 23.91 -28.24 6.42
N SER A 521 24.60 -28.85 7.37
CA SER A 521 25.48 -29.99 7.10
C SER A 521 24.74 -31.19 6.49
N SER A 522 23.53 -31.46 6.97
CA SER A 522 22.67 -32.51 6.40
C SER A 522 22.19 -32.18 5.01
N ALA A 523 21.87 -30.91 4.76
CA ALA A 523 21.46 -30.44 3.45
C ALA A 523 22.63 -30.48 2.46
N GLU A 524 23.82 -30.04 2.84
CA GLU A 524 25.03 -30.08 2.01
C GLU A 524 25.47 -31.52 1.68
N ALA A 525 25.32 -32.43 2.62
CA ALA A 525 25.57 -33.84 2.37
C ALA A 525 24.64 -34.44 1.31
N ALA A 526 23.40 -33.95 1.23
CA ALA A 526 22.40 -34.42 0.27
C ALA A 526 22.48 -33.71 -1.09
N CYS A 527 22.72 -32.41 -1.13
CA CYS A 527 22.60 -31.57 -2.31
C CYS A 527 23.91 -30.90 -2.75
N GLY A 528 25.01 -31.12 -2.02
CA GLY A 528 26.24 -30.37 -2.22
C GLY A 528 26.15 -28.96 -1.64
N THR A 529 27.26 -28.21 -1.68
CA THR A 529 27.31 -26.83 -1.19
C THR A 529 26.38 -25.91 -2.02
N PRO A 530 25.73 -24.91 -1.42
CA PRO A 530 24.93 -23.94 -2.14
C PRO A 530 25.69 -23.32 -3.32
N GLY A 531 25.06 -23.31 -4.51
CA GLY A 531 25.69 -22.89 -5.75
C GLY A 531 26.48 -23.97 -6.49
N SER A 532 26.62 -25.18 -5.95
CA SER A 532 27.15 -26.34 -6.67
C SER A 532 26.13 -26.87 -7.70
N THR A 533 26.59 -27.73 -8.62
CA THR A 533 25.72 -28.39 -9.61
C THR A 533 25.09 -29.69 -9.09
N SER A 534 25.36 -30.06 -7.84
CA SER A 534 24.95 -31.35 -7.28
C SER A 534 23.48 -31.39 -6.86
N GLY A 535 22.87 -30.23 -6.65
CA GLY A 535 21.46 -30.10 -6.31
C GLY A 535 20.93 -28.70 -6.52
N VAL A 536 19.62 -28.58 -6.47
CA VAL A 536 18.91 -27.28 -6.50
C VAL A 536 18.61 -26.88 -5.07
N TRP A 537 19.15 -25.74 -4.67
CA TRP A 537 18.88 -25.15 -3.38
C TRP A 537 17.70 -24.19 -3.45
N PHE A 538 16.81 -24.33 -2.51
CA PHE A 538 15.69 -23.46 -2.28
C PHE A 538 15.97 -22.68 -1.00
N PRO A 539 16.05 -21.39 -1.05
CA PRO A 539 15.73 -20.41 -2.11
C PRO A 539 16.91 -19.91 -2.95
N ASP A 540 18.10 -20.52 -2.93
CA ASP A 540 19.31 -20.07 -3.66
C ASP A 540 19.64 -18.58 -3.40
N LEU A 541 19.86 -18.22 -2.15
CA LEU A 541 19.88 -16.85 -1.69
C LEU A 541 21.02 -15.99 -2.25
N ARG A 542 20.70 -14.74 -2.55
CA ARG A 542 21.62 -13.68 -3.01
C ARG A 542 21.63 -12.51 -2.04
N ARG A 543 22.72 -11.75 -2.03
CA ARG A 543 22.85 -10.53 -1.22
C ARG A 543 22.24 -9.30 -1.87
N GLY A 544 21.98 -9.35 -3.15
CA GLY A 544 21.43 -8.22 -3.90
C GLY A 544 20.25 -8.61 -4.77
N GLN A 545 19.38 -7.66 -5.00
CA GLN A 545 18.25 -7.76 -5.93
C GLN A 545 18.14 -6.44 -6.69
N ALA A 546 18.11 -6.52 -8.01
CA ALA A 546 17.76 -5.42 -8.88
C ALA A 546 16.44 -5.72 -9.56
N ALA A 547 15.58 -4.73 -9.69
CA ALA A 547 14.30 -4.88 -10.37
C ALA A 547 13.94 -3.63 -11.17
N ILE A 548 13.18 -3.83 -12.27
CA ILE A 548 12.47 -2.77 -12.98
C ILE A 548 10.98 -3.05 -12.82
N THR A 549 10.25 -2.03 -12.42
CA THR A 549 8.79 -2.09 -12.27
C THR A 549 8.14 -1.12 -13.24
N GLU A 550 7.17 -1.63 -14.01
CA GLU A 550 6.24 -0.83 -14.81
C GLU A 550 4.85 -0.95 -14.20
N ALA A 551 4.20 0.17 -13.94
CA ALA A 551 2.89 0.15 -13.31
C ALA A 551 1.92 1.14 -13.94
N ILE A 552 0.64 0.77 -13.92
CA ILE A 552 -0.50 1.64 -14.26
C ILE A 552 -1.39 1.71 -13.05
N MET A 553 -1.50 2.89 -12.48
CA MET A 553 -2.26 3.12 -11.25
C MET A 553 -3.39 4.11 -11.52
N VAL A 554 -4.62 3.70 -11.24
CA VAL A 554 -5.83 4.52 -11.36
C VAL A 554 -6.42 4.73 -9.97
N ARG A 555 -6.83 5.98 -9.69
CA ARG A 555 -7.53 6.35 -8.46
C ARG A 555 -8.51 7.48 -8.73
N PHE A 556 -9.75 7.36 -8.27
CA PHE A 556 -10.76 8.41 -8.25
C PHE A 556 -11.83 8.17 -7.19
#